data_52f388e6b3f0aa6d2b49953e7976e5e1
#
_entry.id   52f388e6b3f0aa6d2b49953e7976e5e1
#
_cell.length_a   1.000
_cell.length_b   1.000
_cell.length_c   1.000
_cell.angle_alpha   90.00
_cell.angle_beta   90.00
_cell.angle_gamma   90.00
#
_symmetry.space_group_name_H-M   'P 1'
#
loop_
_entity.id
_entity.type
_entity.pdbx_description
1 polymer ?
#
loop_
_entity_poly.entity_id
_entity_poly.type
_entity_poly.pdbx_seq_one_letter_code
_entity_poly.pdbx_strand_id
1 'polypeptide(L)'
;MVSDCMSKLNNPITRSLGENLKALRKLRYPRDDQRRFAARIKVSRATYQKMEKGDPSISLGSYLSAAELLGVADRLSHLFLAPEEKIDLLKALDL
;
A
#
# COMPACT_ATOMS: atom_id res chain seq x y z
N MET A 1 0.36 -23.58 -5.36
CA MET A 1 1.50 -23.98 -4.59
C MET A 1 1.37 -23.55 -3.16
N VAL A 2 1.60 -24.47 -2.28
CA VAL A 2 1.39 -24.22 -0.84
C VAL A 2 2.25 -23.07 -0.35
N SER A 3 3.46 -22.99 -0.87
CA SER A 3 4.41 -21.96 -0.47
C SER A 3 3.96 -20.54 -0.82
N ASP A 4 3.02 -20.38 -1.75
CA ASP A 4 2.60 -19.05 -2.19
C ASP A 4 1.95 -18.23 -1.08
N CYS A 5 1.12 -18.87 -0.25
CA CYS A 5 0.50 -18.16 0.86
C CYS A 5 1.53 -17.66 1.85
N MET A 6 2.50 -18.51 2.19
CA MET A 6 3.55 -18.13 3.11
C MET A 6 4.49 -17.08 2.51
N SER A 7 4.77 -17.21 1.21
CA SER A 7 5.57 -16.22 0.51
C SER A 7 4.91 -14.84 0.53
N LYS A 8 3.60 -14.78 0.33
CA LYS A 8 2.86 -13.52 0.38
C LYS A 8 2.97 -12.87 1.74
N LEU A 9 2.80 -13.64 2.82
CA LEU A 9 2.82 -13.11 4.17
C LEU A 9 4.22 -12.70 4.60
N ASN A 10 5.25 -13.32 4.03
CA ASN A 10 6.63 -13.06 4.40
C ASN A 10 7.39 -12.25 3.36
N ASN A 11 6.71 -11.71 2.38
CA ASN A 11 7.37 -10.95 1.33
C ASN A 11 7.93 -9.64 1.89
N PRO A 12 9.24 -9.37 1.72
CA PRO A 12 9.84 -8.17 2.27
C PRO A 12 9.28 -6.88 1.68
N ILE A 13 8.81 -6.91 0.44
CA ILE A 13 8.24 -5.72 -0.20
C ILE A 13 6.90 -5.36 0.44
N THR A 14 6.01 -6.33 0.62
CA THR A 14 4.73 -6.07 1.25
C THR A 14 4.89 -5.77 2.73
N ARG A 15 5.88 -6.37 3.36
CA ARG A 15 6.20 -6.04 4.75
C ARG A 15 6.62 -4.59 4.88
N SER A 16 7.48 -4.12 3.99
CA SER A 16 7.89 -2.72 3.96
C SER A 16 6.70 -1.79 3.72
N LEU A 17 5.78 -2.21 2.85
CA LEU A 17 4.55 -1.46 2.62
C LEU A 17 3.79 -1.25 3.92
N GLY A 18 3.62 -2.32 4.69
CA GLY A 18 2.91 -2.24 5.97
C GLY A 18 3.64 -1.41 7.01
N GLU A 19 4.95 -1.56 7.09
CA GLU A 19 5.78 -0.78 8.02
C GLU A 19 5.72 0.70 7.68
N ASN A 20 5.76 1.03 6.41
CA ASN A 20 5.66 2.41 5.95
C ASN A 20 4.28 2.99 6.24
N LEU A 21 3.25 2.19 6.07
CA LEU A 21 1.89 2.60 6.41
C LEU A 21 1.80 2.97 7.89
N LYS A 22 2.34 2.11 8.76
CA LYS A 22 2.34 2.35 10.19
C LYS A 22 3.11 3.62 10.55
N ALA A 23 4.29 3.78 9.97
CA ALA A 23 5.14 4.94 10.23
C ALA A 23 4.44 6.24 9.80
N LEU A 24 3.83 6.23 8.61
CA LEU A 24 3.17 7.42 8.11
C LEU A 24 1.91 7.75 8.89
N ARG A 25 1.17 6.73 9.32
CA ARG A 25 0.03 6.94 10.22
C ARG A 25 0.48 7.65 11.50
N LYS A 26 1.52 7.14 12.13
CA LYS A 26 2.02 7.74 13.37
C LYS A 26 2.52 9.16 13.16
N LEU A 27 3.05 9.45 12.00
CA LEU A 27 3.55 10.79 11.68
C LEU A 27 2.40 11.77 11.48
N ARG A 28 1.38 11.39 10.73
CA ARG A 28 0.30 12.31 10.34
C ARG A 28 -0.91 12.26 11.25
N TYR A 29 -1.10 11.14 11.92
CA TYR A 29 -2.21 10.95 12.85
C TYR A 29 -1.68 10.41 14.18
N PRO A 30 -0.83 11.18 14.87
CA PRO A 30 -0.14 10.67 16.06
C PRO A 30 -1.08 10.34 17.22
N ARG A 31 -2.29 10.86 17.21
CA ARG A 31 -3.28 10.58 18.25
C ARG A 31 -4.19 9.41 17.91
N ASP A 32 -4.12 8.89 16.69
CA ASP A 32 -4.93 7.77 16.29
C ASP A 32 -4.20 6.46 16.59
N ASP A 33 -4.89 5.57 17.30
CA ASP A 33 -4.45 4.18 17.35
C ASP A 33 -4.95 3.46 16.09
N GLN A 34 -4.67 2.18 16.00
CA GLN A 34 -5.10 1.39 14.84
C GLN A 34 -6.61 1.38 14.69
N ARG A 35 -7.33 1.32 15.79
CA ARG A 35 -8.80 1.28 15.77
C ARG A 35 -9.38 2.56 15.18
N ARG A 36 -8.87 3.71 15.61
CA ARG A 36 -9.37 5.00 15.12
C ARG A 36 -9.03 5.21 13.65
N PHE A 37 -7.80 4.86 13.29
CA PHE A 37 -7.41 5.01 11.89
C PHE A 37 -8.21 4.08 10.98
N ALA A 38 -8.43 2.84 11.41
CA ALA A 38 -9.28 1.89 10.68
C ALA A 38 -10.67 2.46 10.44
N ALA A 39 -11.26 3.10 11.46
CA ALA A 39 -12.57 3.71 11.32
C ALA A 39 -12.58 4.80 10.26
N ARG A 40 -11.51 5.57 10.15
CA ARG A 40 -11.41 6.64 9.14
C ARG A 40 -11.45 6.10 7.72
N ILE A 41 -10.89 4.93 7.49
CA ILE A 41 -10.87 4.31 6.16
C ILE A 41 -11.93 3.22 6.01
N LYS A 42 -12.84 3.12 6.98
CA LYS A 42 -14.00 2.24 6.94
C LYS A 42 -13.65 0.77 6.82
N VAL A 43 -12.64 0.35 7.54
CA VAL A 43 -12.28 -1.07 7.66
C VAL A 43 -12.30 -1.45 9.13
N SER A 44 -12.35 -2.76 9.41
CA SER A 44 -12.27 -3.24 10.78
C SER A 44 -10.86 -3.06 11.32
N ARG A 45 -10.73 -3.01 12.64
CA ARG A 45 -9.42 -2.96 13.28
C ARG A 45 -8.58 -4.17 12.87
N ALA A 46 -9.20 -5.36 12.83
CA ALA A 46 -8.50 -6.58 12.45
C ALA A 46 -7.94 -6.48 11.03
N THR A 47 -8.72 -5.96 10.10
CA THR A 47 -8.27 -5.74 8.73
C THR A 47 -7.10 -4.75 8.71
N TYR A 48 -7.23 -3.66 9.43
CA TYR A 48 -6.17 -2.65 9.45
C TYR A 48 -4.88 -3.19 10.06
N GLN A 49 -4.97 -4.02 11.10
CA GLN A 49 -3.78 -4.65 11.68
C GLN A 49 -3.03 -5.47 10.64
N LYS A 50 -3.77 -6.19 9.79
CA LYS A 50 -3.18 -6.96 8.70
C LYS A 50 -2.51 -6.04 7.67
N MET A 51 -3.11 -4.89 7.41
CA MET A 51 -2.51 -3.92 6.48
C MET A 51 -1.15 -3.44 6.98
N GLU A 52 -1.03 -3.15 8.26
CA GLU A 52 0.26 -2.71 8.83
C GLU A 52 1.30 -3.83 8.88
N LYS A 53 0.86 -5.07 8.76
CA LYS A 53 1.76 -6.20 8.62
C LYS A 53 2.12 -6.47 7.15
N GLY A 54 1.51 -5.74 6.24
CA GLY A 54 1.77 -5.89 4.83
C GLY A 54 1.09 -7.09 4.20
N ASP A 55 -0.07 -7.47 4.71
CA ASP A 55 -0.82 -8.61 4.20
C ASP A 55 -1.37 -8.30 2.80
N PRO A 56 -0.88 -8.99 1.77
CA PRO A 56 -1.33 -8.72 0.40
C PRO A 56 -2.71 -9.27 0.08
N SER A 57 -3.31 -10.05 0.98
CA SER A 57 -4.67 -10.56 0.78
C SER A 57 -5.73 -9.50 1.07
N ILE A 58 -5.35 -8.41 1.72
CA ILE A 58 -6.26 -7.29 1.93
C ILE A 58 -6.42 -6.54 0.61
N SER A 59 -7.62 -6.10 0.30
CA SER A 59 -7.91 -5.48 -0.99
C SER A 59 -7.04 -4.25 -1.25
N LEU A 60 -6.68 -4.06 -2.51
CA LEU A 60 -5.98 -2.86 -2.92
C LEU A 60 -6.81 -1.61 -2.59
N GLY A 61 -8.14 -1.72 -2.68
CA GLY A 61 -9.02 -0.61 -2.32
C GLY A 61 -8.84 -0.14 -0.89
N SER A 62 -8.62 -1.06 0.04
CA SER A 62 -8.37 -0.69 1.43
C SER A 62 -7.05 0.05 1.57
N TYR A 63 -6.01 -0.43 0.92
CA TYR A 63 -4.72 0.27 0.91
C TYR A 63 -4.83 1.64 0.25
N LEU A 64 -5.61 1.71 -0.84
CA LEU A 64 -5.83 2.98 -1.52
C LEU A 64 -6.53 3.99 -0.61
N SER A 65 -7.55 3.55 0.14
CA SER A 65 -8.23 4.44 1.09
C SER A 65 -7.27 5.00 2.12
N ALA A 66 -6.38 4.16 2.64
CA ALA A 66 -5.37 4.62 3.59
C ALA A 66 -4.42 5.61 2.91
N ALA A 67 -4.00 5.32 1.69
CA ALA A 67 -3.09 6.18 0.95
C ALA A 67 -3.73 7.55 0.64
N GLU A 68 -5.01 7.56 0.32
CA GLU A 68 -5.74 8.79 0.08
C GLU A 68 -5.81 9.65 1.33
N LEU A 69 -6.14 9.03 2.46
CA LEU A 69 -6.20 9.74 3.72
C LEU A 69 -4.84 10.31 4.12
N LEU A 70 -3.78 9.56 3.84
CA LEU A 70 -2.41 9.96 4.18
C LEU A 70 -1.79 10.89 3.13
N GLY A 71 -2.47 11.13 2.02
CA GLY A 71 -2.00 12.07 1.00
C GLY A 71 -0.92 11.52 0.09
N VAL A 72 -0.83 10.20 -0.05
CA VAL A 72 0.19 9.56 -0.90
C VAL A 72 -0.42 8.65 -1.96
N ALA A 73 -1.71 8.80 -2.26
CA ALA A 73 -2.40 7.93 -3.19
C ALA A 73 -1.81 7.97 -4.60
N ASP A 74 -1.28 9.11 -5.01
CA ASP A 74 -0.68 9.25 -6.32
C ASP A 74 0.51 8.31 -6.53
N ARG A 75 1.16 7.89 -5.46
CA ARG A 75 2.28 6.94 -5.55
C ARG A 75 1.83 5.60 -6.12
N LEU A 76 0.57 5.22 -5.86
CA LEU A 76 0.03 3.98 -6.42
C LEU A 76 -0.10 4.04 -7.93
N SER A 77 -0.45 5.20 -8.47
CA SER A 77 -0.59 5.34 -9.91
C SER A 77 0.75 5.23 -10.64
N HIS A 78 1.84 5.36 -9.92
CA HIS A 78 3.18 5.27 -10.49
C HIS A 78 3.82 3.89 -10.34
N LEU A 79 3.11 2.95 -9.71
CA LEU A 79 3.68 1.64 -9.40
C LEU A 79 4.19 0.92 -10.64
N PHE A 80 3.46 0.98 -11.72
CA PHE A 80 3.83 0.30 -12.96
C PHE A 80 4.30 1.28 -14.04
N LEU A 81 4.70 2.47 -13.61
CA LEU A 81 5.20 3.46 -14.55
C LEU A 81 6.45 2.91 -15.24
N ALA A 82 6.47 2.97 -16.55
CA ALA A 82 7.60 2.47 -17.33
C ALA A 82 8.84 3.31 -17.03
N PRO A 83 10.03 2.70 -17.04
CA PRO A 83 11.27 3.47 -16.91
C PRO A 83 11.34 4.56 -17.98
N GLU A 84 12.00 5.66 -17.63
CA GLU A 84 12.08 6.82 -18.52
C GLU A 84 12.58 6.46 -19.92
N GLU A 85 13.56 5.57 -20.01
CA GLU A 85 14.08 5.10 -21.29
C GLU A 85 13.00 4.46 -22.17
N LYS A 86 12.15 3.63 -21.56
CA LYS A 86 11.07 2.97 -22.29
C LYS A 86 9.97 3.94 -22.68
N ILE A 87 9.73 4.94 -21.86
CA ILE A 87 8.75 5.97 -22.18
C ILE A 87 9.20 6.73 -23.42
N ASP A 88 10.47 7.12 -23.48
CA ASP A 88 11.00 7.80 -24.64
C ASP A 88 10.94 6.93 -25.88
N LEU A 89 11.28 5.65 -25.74
CA LEU A 89 11.23 4.71 -26.85
C LEU A 89 9.81 4.54 -27.36
N LEU A 90 8.84 4.43 -26.44
CA LEU A 90 7.44 4.26 -26.83
C LEU A 90 6.91 5.50 -27.53
N LYS A 91 7.33 6.68 -27.10
CA LYS A 91 6.95 7.92 -27.77
C LYS A 91 7.52 7.99 -29.18
N ALA A 92 8.74 7.48 -29.35
CA ALA A 92 9.36 7.46 -30.66
C ALA A 92 8.67 6.47 -31.59
N LEU A 93 8.13 5.38 -31.02
CA LEU A 93 7.42 4.37 -31.82
C LEU A 93 5.96 4.73 -32.06
N ASP A 94 5.38 5.49 -31.19
CA ASP A 94 3.99 5.90 -31.28
C ASP A 94 3.87 7.10 -32.21
N LEU A 95 3.92 6.83 -33.40
CA LEU A 95 3.95 7.89 -34.42
C LEU A 95 2.58 8.39 -34.82
#